data_28a17bdd122ecaad3ba25b940c797634
#
_entry.id   28a17bdd122ecaad3ba25b940c797634
#
_cell.length_a   1.000
_cell.length_b   1.000
_cell.length_c   1.000
_cell.angle_alpha   90.00
_cell.angle_beta   90.00
_cell.angle_gamma   90.00
#
_symmetry.space_group_name_H-M   'P 1'
#
loop_
_entity.id
_entity.type
_entity.pdbx_description
1 polymer ?
#
loop_
_entity_poly.entity_id
_entity_poly.type
_entity_poly.pdbx_seq_one_letter_code
_entity_poly.pdbx_strand_id
1 'polypeptide(L)'
;LDEKTVICEIVEAMEYDTFTTFQDWENKTQEIIALQAKWKTIGYAPQKMNVKIFERFRAACDNFFKQKAAFYKYIKENMAKNLEKKKALCEKAESLKDSTDWKETAQILTQLQKEWKTIGPVGQKHSESVWKRFIGACDYFFSQKNKANSSQRSEEVENLTKKENIIKQLEELNAAGTTDDGTAEQVRALMKEWNKVGHVPFKEKDRLYNAYHTAVDKLFERLNLSASEKKLN
;
A
#
# COMPACT_ATOMS: atom_id res chain seq x y z
N LEU A 1 37.43 -33.22 38.19
CA LEU A 1 36.51 -33.92 37.28
C LEU A 1 35.09 -33.33 37.37
N ASP A 2 34.60 -33.02 38.55
CA ASP A 2 33.25 -32.53 38.77
C ASP A 2 32.99 -31.18 38.08
N GLU A 3 33.95 -30.26 38.15
CA GLU A 3 33.85 -28.98 37.43
C GLU A 3 33.78 -29.16 35.91
N LYS A 4 34.54 -30.10 35.36
CA LYS A 4 34.48 -30.42 33.94
C LYS A 4 33.15 -31.07 33.54
N THR A 5 32.61 -31.93 34.40
CA THR A 5 31.30 -32.55 34.20
C THR A 5 30.19 -31.49 34.16
N VAL A 6 30.25 -30.52 35.08
CA VAL A 6 29.26 -29.41 35.10
C VAL A 6 29.34 -28.61 33.81
N ILE A 7 30.52 -28.33 33.30
CA ILE A 7 30.66 -27.61 32.02
C ILE A 7 30.05 -28.41 30.87
N CYS A 8 30.28 -29.72 30.80
CA CYS A 8 29.64 -30.58 29.80
C CYS A 8 28.10 -30.52 29.89
N GLU A 9 27.57 -30.61 31.10
CA GLU A 9 26.12 -30.55 31.33
C GLU A 9 25.52 -29.22 30.90
N ILE A 10 26.18 -28.10 31.12
CA ILE A 10 25.71 -26.77 30.68
C ILE A 10 25.55 -26.74 29.16
N VAL A 11 26.56 -27.24 28.43
CA VAL A 11 26.50 -27.25 26.97
C VAL A 11 25.44 -28.22 26.44
N GLU A 12 25.37 -29.41 27.04
CA GLU A 12 24.43 -30.46 26.67
C GLU A 12 22.96 -30.07 26.96
N ALA A 13 22.75 -29.24 27.96
CA ALA A 13 21.40 -28.78 28.35
C ALA A 13 20.86 -27.64 27.48
N MET A 14 21.60 -27.10 26.54
CA MET A 14 21.15 -26.03 25.67
C MET A 14 19.97 -26.50 24.81
N GLU A 15 18.88 -25.74 24.88
CA GLU A 15 17.66 -26.00 24.11
C GLU A 15 17.69 -25.18 22.81
N TYR A 16 18.12 -25.80 21.73
CA TYR A 16 18.33 -25.12 20.43
C TYR A 16 17.06 -24.54 19.84
N ASP A 17 15.92 -25.12 20.13
CA ASP A 17 14.61 -24.65 19.66
C ASP A 17 14.25 -23.25 20.17
N THR A 18 14.88 -22.83 21.29
CA THR A 18 14.64 -21.51 21.88
C THR A 18 15.47 -20.40 21.21
N PHE A 19 16.44 -20.76 20.38
CA PHE A 19 17.32 -19.81 19.70
C PHE A 19 16.70 -19.42 18.36
N THR A 20 16.01 -18.28 18.34
CA THR A 20 15.22 -17.85 17.18
C THR A 20 15.85 -16.71 16.39
N THR A 21 16.87 -16.04 16.95
CA THR A 21 17.52 -14.89 16.31
C THR A 21 19.04 -15.11 16.19
N PHE A 22 19.69 -14.38 15.30
CA PHE A 22 21.15 -14.35 15.20
C PHE A 22 21.80 -13.96 16.53
N GLN A 23 21.21 -13.02 17.25
CA GLN A 23 21.73 -12.56 18.53
C GLN A 23 21.71 -13.65 19.58
N ASP A 24 20.67 -14.48 19.61
CA ASP A 24 20.58 -15.64 20.52
C ASP A 24 21.79 -16.58 20.28
N TRP A 25 22.06 -16.92 19.03
CA TRP A 25 23.19 -17.78 18.68
C TRP A 25 24.54 -17.14 18.99
N GLU A 26 24.70 -15.84 18.76
CA GLU A 26 25.93 -15.13 19.10
C GLU A 26 26.16 -15.09 20.61
N ASN A 27 25.13 -14.83 21.41
CA ASN A 27 25.21 -14.83 22.86
C ASN A 27 25.64 -16.22 23.38
N LYS A 28 25.06 -17.28 22.85
CA LYS A 28 25.41 -18.64 23.21
C LYS A 28 26.83 -19.03 22.74
N THR A 29 27.25 -18.54 21.59
CA THR A 29 28.60 -18.71 21.10
C THR A 29 29.63 -18.12 22.08
N GLN A 30 29.34 -16.92 22.60
CA GLN A 30 30.22 -16.28 23.61
C GLN A 30 30.26 -17.11 24.92
N GLU A 31 29.13 -17.68 25.33
CA GLU A 31 29.07 -18.60 26.49
C GLU A 31 29.94 -19.84 26.25
N ILE A 32 29.87 -20.45 25.07
CA ILE A 32 30.70 -21.61 24.71
C ILE A 32 32.19 -21.26 24.73
N ILE A 33 32.55 -20.11 24.15
CA ILE A 33 33.96 -19.64 24.15
C ILE A 33 34.46 -19.44 25.57
N ALA A 34 33.64 -18.83 26.44
CA ALA A 34 33.98 -18.65 27.85
C ALA A 34 34.16 -19.98 28.58
N LEU A 35 33.31 -20.97 28.31
CA LEU A 35 33.41 -22.30 28.89
C LEU A 35 34.68 -23.04 28.39
N GLN A 36 35.04 -22.89 27.12
CA GLN A 36 36.27 -23.44 26.57
C GLN A 36 37.50 -22.84 27.24
N ALA A 37 37.49 -21.53 27.49
CA ALA A 37 38.58 -20.85 28.21
C ALA A 37 38.65 -21.33 29.65
N LYS A 38 37.53 -21.46 30.35
CA LYS A 38 37.45 -21.97 31.71
C LYS A 38 37.95 -23.40 31.81
N TRP A 39 37.64 -24.26 30.83
CA TRP A 39 38.08 -25.63 30.76
C TRP A 39 39.60 -25.75 30.85
N LYS A 40 40.32 -24.89 30.18
CA LYS A 40 41.78 -24.87 30.16
C LYS A 40 42.39 -24.52 31.51
N THR A 41 41.67 -23.88 32.39
CA THR A 41 42.14 -23.48 33.74
C THR A 41 41.91 -24.56 34.77
N ILE A 42 41.10 -25.58 34.44
CA ILE A 42 40.78 -26.68 35.37
C ILE A 42 41.91 -27.73 35.33
N GLY A 43 42.32 -28.21 36.50
CA GLY A 43 43.37 -29.19 36.63
C GLY A 43 43.02 -30.55 36.00
N TYR A 44 44.02 -31.38 35.88
CA TYR A 44 43.90 -32.70 35.27
C TYR A 44 43.20 -33.69 36.19
N ALA A 45 42.37 -34.54 35.60
CA ALA A 45 41.81 -35.76 36.17
C ALA A 45 42.73 -36.97 35.80
N PRO A 46 42.47 -38.17 36.35
CA PRO A 46 43.15 -39.38 35.86
C PRO A 46 43.04 -39.51 34.35
N GLN A 47 44.10 -39.94 33.69
CA GLN A 47 44.23 -39.88 32.22
C GLN A 47 43.05 -40.48 31.46
N LYS A 48 42.56 -41.66 31.85
CA LYS A 48 41.39 -42.27 31.22
C LYS A 48 40.16 -41.41 31.30
N MET A 49 39.90 -40.79 32.45
CA MET A 49 38.76 -39.94 32.69
C MET A 49 38.91 -38.60 31.98
N ASN A 50 40.13 -38.08 31.88
CA ASN A 50 40.42 -36.84 31.17
C ASN A 50 40.10 -36.95 29.68
N VAL A 51 40.48 -38.08 29.05
CA VAL A 51 40.19 -38.33 27.64
C VAL A 51 38.69 -38.43 27.42
N LYS A 52 37.96 -39.18 28.23
CA LYS A 52 36.51 -39.35 28.14
C LYS A 52 35.76 -38.04 28.32
N ILE A 53 36.12 -37.28 29.34
CA ILE A 53 35.40 -36.01 29.65
C ILE A 53 35.71 -34.96 28.58
N PHE A 54 36.93 -34.94 28.05
CA PHE A 54 37.29 -34.05 26.94
C PHE A 54 36.51 -34.38 25.66
N GLU A 55 36.43 -35.68 25.34
CA GLU A 55 35.63 -36.13 24.18
C GLU A 55 34.17 -35.78 24.33
N ARG A 56 33.58 -35.90 25.53
CA ARG A 56 32.23 -35.52 25.84
C ARG A 56 32.00 -34.02 25.62
N PHE A 57 32.91 -33.20 26.14
CA PHE A 57 32.87 -31.75 25.98
C PHE A 57 32.98 -31.34 24.51
N ARG A 58 33.96 -31.93 23.82
CA ARG A 58 34.18 -31.69 22.40
C ARG A 58 32.93 -32.04 21.57
N ALA A 59 32.33 -33.18 21.82
CA ALA A 59 31.13 -33.62 21.14
C ALA A 59 29.96 -32.65 21.37
N ALA A 60 29.78 -32.17 22.59
CA ALA A 60 28.74 -31.20 22.94
C ALA A 60 28.99 -29.86 22.21
N CYS A 61 30.20 -29.35 22.19
CA CYS A 61 30.56 -28.12 21.47
C CYS A 61 30.40 -28.28 19.96
N ASP A 62 30.85 -29.41 19.40
CA ASP A 62 30.72 -29.69 17.97
C ASP A 62 29.24 -29.75 17.57
N ASN A 63 28.38 -30.33 18.41
CA ASN A 63 26.93 -30.35 18.17
C ASN A 63 26.34 -28.92 18.17
N PHE A 64 26.76 -28.09 19.12
CA PHE A 64 26.34 -26.69 19.16
C PHE A 64 26.66 -25.97 17.86
N PHE A 65 27.89 -26.03 17.38
CA PHE A 65 28.31 -25.37 16.16
C PHE A 65 27.64 -25.97 14.92
N LYS A 66 27.36 -27.27 14.91
CA LYS A 66 26.57 -27.91 13.86
C LYS A 66 25.15 -27.36 13.80
N GLN A 67 24.49 -27.23 14.95
CA GLN A 67 23.14 -26.65 15.04
C GLN A 67 23.14 -25.19 14.64
N LYS A 68 24.14 -24.43 15.04
CA LYS A 68 24.30 -23.02 14.63
C LYS A 68 24.44 -22.90 13.11
N ALA A 69 25.29 -23.72 12.50
CA ALA A 69 25.45 -23.72 11.05
C ALA A 69 24.15 -24.07 10.31
N ALA A 70 23.39 -25.03 10.83
CA ALA A 70 22.09 -25.40 10.26
C ALA A 70 21.09 -24.26 10.35
N PHE A 71 21.05 -23.53 11.45
CA PHE A 71 20.20 -22.34 11.62
C PHE A 71 20.56 -21.25 10.62
N TYR A 72 21.83 -20.91 10.48
CA TYR A 72 22.28 -19.89 9.53
C TYR A 72 21.97 -20.26 8.08
N LYS A 73 22.14 -21.52 7.73
CA LYS A 73 21.79 -22.03 6.40
C LYS A 73 20.28 -21.88 6.13
N TYR A 74 19.47 -22.28 7.10
CA TYR A 74 18.00 -22.15 7.01
C TYR A 74 17.57 -20.71 6.81
N ILE A 75 18.09 -19.77 7.62
CA ILE A 75 17.78 -18.35 7.51
C ILE A 75 18.20 -17.79 6.14
N LYS A 76 19.40 -18.15 5.67
CA LYS A 76 19.90 -17.69 4.37
C LYS A 76 19.02 -18.18 3.21
N GLU A 77 18.61 -19.44 3.23
CA GLU A 77 17.70 -20.01 2.24
C GLU A 77 16.32 -19.36 2.29
N ASN A 78 15.82 -19.12 3.50
CA ASN A 78 14.53 -18.48 3.71
C ASN A 78 14.53 -17.02 3.23
N MET A 79 15.62 -16.29 3.48
CA MET A 79 15.79 -14.92 2.97
C MET A 79 15.83 -14.89 1.44
N ALA A 80 16.46 -15.87 0.79
CA ALA A 80 16.48 -15.98 -0.66
C ALA A 80 15.09 -16.23 -1.24
N LYS A 81 14.31 -17.11 -0.60
CA LYS A 81 12.92 -17.36 -0.98
C LYS A 81 12.05 -16.10 -0.80
N ASN A 82 12.23 -15.40 0.30
CA ASN A 82 11.52 -14.15 0.57
C ASN A 82 11.86 -13.08 -0.48
N LEU A 83 13.12 -13.00 -0.89
CA LEU A 83 13.55 -12.08 -1.94
C LEU A 83 12.83 -12.35 -3.26
N GLU A 84 12.74 -13.61 -3.68
CA GLU A 84 12.03 -13.99 -4.90
C GLU A 84 10.53 -13.62 -4.83
N LYS A 85 9.89 -13.86 -3.70
CA LYS A 85 8.49 -13.46 -3.48
C LYS A 85 8.31 -11.94 -3.57
N LYS A 86 9.19 -11.18 -2.95
CA LYS A 86 9.15 -9.72 -3.00
C LYS A 86 9.42 -9.17 -4.39
N LYS A 87 10.35 -9.74 -5.13
CA LYS A 87 10.59 -9.39 -6.54
C LYS A 87 9.35 -9.64 -7.40
N ALA A 88 8.65 -10.75 -7.19
CA ALA A 88 7.41 -11.04 -7.92
C ALA A 88 6.34 -9.99 -7.67
N LEU A 89 6.20 -9.51 -6.42
CA LEU A 89 5.29 -8.41 -6.10
C LEU A 89 5.71 -7.09 -6.74
N CYS A 90 7.01 -6.81 -6.80
CA CYS A 90 7.54 -5.65 -7.52
C CYS A 90 7.16 -5.67 -9.00
N GLU A 91 7.38 -6.80 -9.66
CA GLU A 91 7.04 -6.97 -11.08
C GLU A 91 5.55 -6.78 -11.34
N LYS A 92 4.71 -7.32 -10.47
CA LYS A 92 3.26 -7.17 -10.57
C LYS A 92 2.83 -5.71 -10.37
N ALA A 93 3.36 -5.03 -9.35
CA ALA A 93 3.09 -3.61 -9.12
C ALA A 93 3.55 -2.74 -10.27
N GLU A 94 4.74 -3.00 -10.82
CA GLU A 94 5.28 -2.28 -11.97
C GLU A 94 4.42 -2.48 -13.24
N SER A 95 3.86 -3.67 -13.42
CA SER A 95 2.96 -3.94 -14.55
C SER A 95 1.63 -3.20 -14.45
N LEU A 96 1.25 -2.76 -13.25
CA LEU A 96 -0.03 -2.11 -12.96
C LEU A 96 0.08 -0.59 -12.79
N LYS A 97 1.27 -0.04 -12.62
CA LYS A 97 1.47 1.38 -12.26
C LYS A 97 0.89 2.37 -13.28
N ASP A 98 0.83 2.00 -14.55
CA ASP A 98 0.31 2.83 -15.64
C ASP A 98 -1.17 2.58 -15.94
N SER A 99 -1.85 1.75 -15.17
CA SER A 99 -3.26 1.45 -15.36
C SER A 99 -4.13 2.69 -15.12
N THR A 100 -5.18 2.82 -15.92
CA THR A 100 -6.20 3.85 -15.76
C THR A 100 -7.50 3.32 -15.15
N ASP A 101 -7.55 2.04 -14.84
CA ASP A 101 -8.64 1.43 -14.07
C ASP A 101 -8.39 1.69 -12.57
N TRP A 102 -8.71 2.91 -12.16
CA TRP A 102 -8.34 3.44 -10.85
C TRP A 102 -8.85 2.60 -9.68
N LYS A 103 -10.10 2.17 -9.75
CA LYS A 103 -10.73 1.42 -8.65
C LYS A 103 -10.17 0.03 -8.51
N GLU A 104 -10.14 -0.75 -9.58
CA GLU A 104 -9.68 -2.13 -9.56
C GLU A 104 -8.19 -2.23 -9.25
N THR A 105 -7.39 -1.42 -9.91
CA THR A 105 -5.93 -1.42 -9.71
C THR A 105 -5.56 -0.98 -8.29
N ALA A 106 -6.27 0.01 -7.73
CA ALA A 106 -6.06 0.42 -6.34
C ALA A 106 -6.31 -0.73 -5.37
N GLN A 107 -7.34 -1.53 -5.59
CA GLN A 107 -7.64 -2.70 -4.77
C GLN A 107 -6.54 -3.76 -4.88
N ILE A 108 -6.06 -4.03 -6.10
CA ILE A 108 -4.98 -4.99 -6.35
C ILE A 108 -3.69 -4.55 -5.65
N LEU A 109 -3.28 -3.29 -5.83
CA LEU A 109 -2.06 -2.78 -5.22
C LEU A 109 -2.15 -2.76 -3.68
N THR A 110 -3.30 -2.45 -3.13
CA THR A 110 -3.54 -2.53 -1.68
C THR A 110 -3.39 -3.97 -1.18
N GLN A 111 -3.90 -4.94 -1.93
CA GLN A 111 -3.72 -6.35 -1.60
C GLN A 111 -2.26 -6.78 -1.69
N LEU A 112 -1.52 -6.32 -2.69
CA LEU A 112 -0.08 -6.59 -2.81
C LEU A 112 0.71 -6.02 -1.62
N GLN A 113 0.33 -4.85 -1.13
CA GLN A 113 0.94 -4.26 0.07
C GLN A 113 0.69 -5.11 1.31
N LYS A 114 -0.50 -5.70 1.44
CA LYS A 114 -0.80 -6.65 2.52
C LYS A 114 0.02 -7.92 2.41
N GLU A 115 0.15 -8.47 1.21
CA GLU A 115 0.99 -9.64 0.94
C GLU A 115 2.46 -9.37 1.27
N TRP A 116 2.96 -8.19 0.93
CA TRP A 116 4.33 -7.78 1.26
C TRP A 116 4.63 -7.91 2.75
N LYS A 117 3.71 -7.48 3.59
CA LYS A 117 3.84 -7.54 5.04
C LYS A 117 3.90 -8.96 5.58
N THR A 118 3.34 -9.93 4.87
CA THR A 118 3.36 -11.35 5.26
C THR A 118 4.65 -12.05 4.88
N ILE A 119 5.43 -11.46 3.96
CA ILE A 119 6.72 -12.01 3.54
C ILE A 119 7.77 -11.62 4.56
N GLY A 120 8.58 -12.60 4.99
CA GLY A 120 9.62 -12.40 5.96
C GLY A 120 10.79 -11.56 5.44
N PRO A 121 11.82 -11.36 6.27
CA PRO A 121 12.95 -10.52 5.92
C PRO A 121 13.75 -11.07 4.76
N VAL A 122 14.40 -10.19 4.03
CA VAL A 122 15.37 -10.50 2.98
C VAL A 122 16.77 -10.08 3.44
N GLY A 123 17.81 -10.52 2.72
CA GLY A 123 19.17 -10.10 3.02
C GLY A 123 19.30 -8.58 3.04
N GLN A 124 20.07 -8.06 3.98
CA GLN A 124 20.26 -6.61 4.17
C GLN A 124 20.70 -5.91 2.88
N LYS A 125 21.50 -6.57 2.06
CA LYS A 125 21.96 -6.08 0.77
C LYS A 125 20.81 -5.71 -0.19
N HIS A 126 19.69 -6.43 -0.11
CA HIS A 126 18.56 -6.28 -1.04
C HIS A 126 17.34 -5.59 -0.44
N SER A 127 17.27 -5.49 0.88
CA SER A 127 16.08 -5.02 1.61
C SER A 127 15.60 -3.65 1.15
N GLU A 128 16.50 -2.68 1.09
CA GLU A 128 16.16 -1.32 0.71
C GLU A 128 15.80 -1.19 -0.78
N SER A 129 16.58 -1.80 -1.66
CA SER A 129 16.36 -1.70 -3.10
C SER A 129 15.04 -2.32 -3.54
N VAL A 130 14.69 -3.47 -2.97
CA VAL A 130 13.43 -4.17 -3.25
C VAL A 130 12.23 -3.36 -2.73
N TRP A 131 12.35 -2.79 -1.53
CA TRP A 131 11.31 -1.94 -0.96
C TRP A 131 11.08 -0.69 -1.79
N LYS A 132 12.15 0.02 -2.16
CA LYS A 132 12.05 1.24 -3.00
C LYS A 132 11.42 0.94 -4.35
N ARG A 133 11.76 -0.19 -4.94
CA ARG A 133 11.19 -0.63 -6.21
C ARG A 133 9.68 -0.84 -6.10
N PHE A 134 9.26 -1.55 -5.07
CA PHE A 134 7.84 -1.87 -4.83
C PHE A 134 7.02 -0.62 -4.51
N ILE A 135 7.45 0.15 -3.50
CA ILE A 135 6.72 1.34 -3.06
C ILE A 135 6.71 2.43 -4.13
N GLY A 136 7.79 2.53 -4.90
CA GLY A 136 7.87 3.47 -6.02
C GLY A 136 6.81 3.21 -7.08
N ALA A 137 6.57 1.95 -7.43
CA ALA A 137 5.51 1.58 -8.36
C ALA A 137 4.11 1.89 -7.79
N CYS A 138 3.87 1.56 -6.53
CA CYS A 138 2.61 1.86 -5.86
C CYS A 138 2.35 3.36 -5.77
N ASP A 139 3.34 4.13 -5.33
CA ASP A 139 3.24 5.58 -5.18
C ASP A 139 3.01 6.28 -6.52
N TYR A 140 3.66 5.81 -7.57
CA TYR A 140 3.44 6.32 -8.91
C TYR A 140 1.97 6.17 -9.32
N PHE A 141 1.41 4.98 -9.18
CA PHE A 141 0.00 4.74 -9.50
C PHE A 141 -0.94 5.64 -8.70
N PHE A 142 -0.78 5.70 -7.39
CA PHE A 142 -1.66 6.51 -6.53
C PHE A 142 -1.50 8.00 -6.79
N SER A 143 -0.31 8.47 -7.15
CA SER A 143 -0.08 9.84 -7.58
C SER A 143 -0.85 10.17 -8.86
N GLN A 144 -0.81 9.29 -9.86
CA GLN A 144 -1.57 9.47 -11.11
C GLN A 144 -3.08 9.43 -10.87
N LYS A 145 -3.53 8.54 -10.00
CA LYS A 145 -4.94 8.46 -9.59
C LYS A 145 -5.41 9.78 -8.96
N ASN A 146 -4.62 10.34 -8.07
CA ASN A 146 -4.94 11.61 -7.41
C ASN A 146 -4.99 12.77 -8.40
N LYS A 147 -4.09 12.81 -9.37
CA LYS A 147 -4.10 13.83 -10.43
C LYS A 147 -5.37 13.73 -11.28
N ALA A 148 -5.76 12.52 -11.67
CA ALA A 148 -6.98 12.29 -12.45
C ALA A 148 -8.22 12.72 -11.67
N ASN A 149 -8.32 12.39 -10.39
CA ASN A 149 -9.42 12.79 -9.53
C ASN A 149 -9.46 14.31 -9.33
N SER A 150 -8.33 14.95 -9.17
CA SER A 150 -8.21 16.41 -9.04
C SER A 150 -8.67 17.13 -10.32
N SER A 151 -8.25 16.61 -11.47
CA SER A 151 -8.67 17.13 -12.79
C SER A 151 -10.18 17.02 -12.98
N GLN A 152 -10.76 15.90 -12.63
CA GLN A 152 -12.21 15.68 -12.69
C GLN A 152 -12.97 16.63 -11.78
N ARG A 153 -12.52 16.82 -10.54
CA ARG A 153 -13.12 17.76 -9.59
C ARG A 153 -13.06 19.20 -10.09
N SER A 154 -11.94 19.59 -10.68
CA SER A 154 -11.75 20.92 -11.27
C SER A 154 -12.73 21.17 -12.42
N GLU A 155 -12.90 20.20 -13.31
CA GLU A 155 -13.84 20.24 -14.42
C GLU A 155 -15.29 20.33 -13.92
N GLU A 156 -15.65 19.55 -12.89
CA GLU A 156 -16.99 19.60 -12.28
C GLU A 156 -17.29 20.96 -11.68
N VAL A 157 -16.31 21.61 -11.03
CA VAL A 157 -16.46 22.96 -10.47
C VAL A 157 -16.64 23.99 -11.58
N GLU A 158 -15.90 23.90 -12.67
CA GLU A 158 -16.10 24.76 -13.85
C GLU A 158 -17.50 24.59 -14.44
N ASN A 159 -17.96 23.36 -14.56
CA ASN A 159 -19.31 23.05 -15.04
C ASN A 159 -20.38 23.61 -14.12
N LEU A 160 -20.17 23.54 -12.80
CA LEU A 160 -21.07 24.18 -11.82
C LEU A 160 -21.20 25.68 -12.08
N THR A 161 -20.10 26.39 -12.26
CA THR A 161 -20.09 27.82 -12.55
C THR A 161 -20.82 28.13 -13.84
N LYS A 162 -20.60 27.37 -14.91
CA LYS A 162 -21.28 27.51 -16.17
C LYS A 162 -22.80 27.35 -16.05
N LYS A 163 -23.23 26.32 -15.34
CA LYS A 163 -24.67 26.07 -15.11
C LYS A 163 -25.31 27.13 -14.24
N GLU A 164 -24.64 27.60 -13.20
CA GLU A 164 -25.13 28.69 -12.36
C GLU A 164 -25.28 29.99 -13.17
N ASN A 165 -24.36 30.29 -14.07
CA ASN A 165 -24.44 31.45 -14.96
C ASN A 165 -25.63 31.34 -15.92
N ILE A 166 -25.91 30.17 -16.46
CA ILE A 166 -27.08 29.94 -17.33
C ILE A 166 -28.37 30.17 -16.54
N ILE A 167 -28.50 29.65 -15.34
CA ILE A 167 -29.66 29.84 -14.47
C ILE A 167 -29.85 31.34 -14.18
N LYS A 168 -28.76 32.05 -13.84
CA LYS A 168 -28.77 33.48 -13.56
C LYS A 168 -29.29 34.28 -14.75
N GLN A 169 -28.82 33.99 -15.97
CA GLN A 169 -29.26 34.64 -17.19
C GLN A 169 -30.77 34.38 -17.47
N LEU A 170 -31.24 33.14 -17.22
CA LEU A 170 -32.65 32.82 -17.36
C LEU A 170 -33.49 33.57 -16.34
N GLU A 171 -33.05 33.70 -15.10
CA GLU A 171 -33.74 34.46 -14.06
C GLU A 171 -33.77 35.96 -14.37
N GLU A 172 -32.68 36.50 -14.94
CA GLU A 172 -32.61 37.89 -15.38
C GLU A 172 -33.63 38.18 -16.52
N LEU A 173 -33.77 37.25 -17.47
CA LEU A 173 -34.81 37.34 -18.50
C LEU A 173 -36.21 37.31 -17.94
N ASN A 174 -36.46 36.52 -16.91
CA ASN A 174 -37.73 36.51 -16.19
C ASN A 174 -38.02 37.86 -15.50
N ALA A 175 -36.99 38.41 -14.85
CA ALA A 175 -37.11 39.70 -14.16
C ALA A 175 -37.31 40.88 -15.11
N ALA A 176 -36.73 40.85 -16.30
CA ALA A 176 -36.86 41.88 -17.31
C ALA A 176 -38.28 41.95 -17.90
N GLY A 177 -39.02 40.86 -17.90
CA GLY A 177 -40.41 40.82 -18.32
C GLY A 177 -40.65 40.99 -19.82
N THR A 178 -39.60 40.94 -20.65
CA THR A 178 -39.76 41.08 -22.11
C THR A 178 -40.33 39.79 -22.73
N THR A 179 -41.16 39.93 -23.77
CA THR A 179 -41.85 38.82 -24.44
C THR A 179 -41.62 38.77 -25.94
N ASP A 180 -40.59 39.46 -26.44
CA ASP A 180 -40.29 39.51 -27.88
C ASP A 180 -39.61 38.22 -28.38
N ASP A 181 -39.49 38.11 -29.71
CA ASP A 181 -38.85 36.96 -30.38
C ASP A 181 -37.39 36.86 -30.04
N GLY A 182 -36.70 37.98 -29.81
CA GLY A 182 -35.29 37.98 -29.38
C GLY A 182 -35.12 37.32 -28.02
N THR A 183 -36.04 37.52 -27.09
CA THR A 183 -36.04 36.85 -25.78
C THR A 183 -36.20 35.33 -25.94
N ALA A 184 -37.13 34.89 -26.79
CA ALA A 184 -37.33 33.47 -27.07
C ALA A 184 -36.09 32.80 -27.65
N GLU A 185 -35.38 33.49 -28.55
CA GLU A 185 -34.11 33.01 -29.11
C GLU A 185 -33.02 32.89 -28.05
N GLN A 186 -32.89 33.85 -27.14
CA GLN A 186 -31.94 33.81 -26.02
C GLN A 186 -32.21 32.61 -25.10
N VAL A 187 -33.49 32.35 -24.79
CA VAL A 187 -33.87 31.17 -23.98
C VAL A 187 -33.47 29.89 -24.66
N ARG A 188 -33.72 29.74 -25.95
CA ARG A 188 -33.33 28.54 -26.70
C ARG A 188 -31.80 28.35 -26.74
N ALA A 189 -31.04 29.42 -26.90
CA ALA A 189 -29.59 29.39 -26.88
C ALA A 189 -29.04 28.95 -25.52
N LEU A 190 -29.63 29.47 -24.43
CA LEU A 190 -29.23 29.09 -23.06
C LEU A 190 -29.55 27.61 -22.77
N MET A 191 -30.68 27.12 -23.26
CA MET A 191 -31.05 25.71 -23.15
C MET A 191 -30.06 24.79 -23.88
N LYS A 192 -29.61 25.19 -25.07
CA LYS A 192 -28.58 24.46 -25.80
C LYS A 192 -27.24 24.44 -25.06
N GLU A 193 -26.85 25.58 -24.52
CA GLU A 193 -25.61 25.66 -23.68
C GLU A 193 -25.70 24.75 -22.46
N TRP A 194 -26.87 24.74 -21.78
CA TRP A 194 -27.08 23.85 -20.62
C TRP A 194 -26.81 22.39 -20.97
N ASN A 195 -27.34 21.93 -22.10
CA ASN A 195 -27.18 20.54 -22.53
C ASN A 195 -25.76 20.18 -22.92
N LYS A 196 -24.91 21.17 -23.25
CA LYS A 196 -23.49 20.97 -23.57
C LYS A 196 -22.61 20.91 -22.35
N VAL A 197 -23.05 21.43 -21.20
CA VAL A 197 -22.24 21.42 -19.97
C VAL A 197 -22.25 20.02 -19.38
N GLY A 198 -21.08 19.54 -19.02
CA GLY A 198 -20.89 18.22 -18.44
C GLY A 198 -21.31 18.13 -16.98
N HIS A 199 -20.85 17.07 -16.34
CA HIS A 199 -21.20 16.79 -14.94
C HIS A 199 -20.76 17.88 -13.97
N VAL A 200 -21.56 18.08 -12.96
CA VAL A 200 -21.32 18.97 -11.82
C VAL A 200 -21.09 18.15 -10.56
N PRO A 201 -20.58 18.74 -9.45
CA PRO A 201 -20.48 18.02 -8.19
C PRO A 201 -21.84 17.44 -7.78
N PHE A 202 -21.85 16.20 -7.37
CA PHE A 202 -23.08 15.45 -7.07
C PHE A 202 -24.01 16.16 -6.09
N LYS A 203 -23.46 16.84 -5.10
CA LYS A 203 -24.23 17.61 -4.11
C LYS A 203 -25.06 18.72 -4.71
N GLU A 204 -24.64 19.27 -5.84
CA GLU A 204 -25.28 20.41 -6.51
C GLU A 204 -26.29 20.02 -7.60
N LYS A 205 -26.27 18.75 -7.99
CA LYS A 205 -27.03 18.26 -9.14
C LYS A 205 -28.54 18.56 -9.06
N ASP A 206 -29.18 18.20 -7.95
CA ASP A 206 -30.60 18.35 -7.79
C ASP A 206 -31.00 19.82 -7.66
N ARG A 207 -30.23 20.60 -6.93
CA ARG A 207 -30.46 22.04 -6.78
C ARG A 207 -30.43 22.75 -8.13
N LEU A 208 -29.43 22.48 -8.94
CA LEU A 208 -29.27 23.09 -10.26
C LEU A 208 -30.40 22.67 -11.21
N TYR A 209 -30.74 21.39 -11.20
CA TYR A 209 -31.84 20.86 -12.02
C TYR A 209 -33.16 21.57 -11.71
N ASN A 210 -33.50 21.64 -10.44
CA ASN A 210 -34.73 22.29 -10.00
C ASN A 210 -34.76 23.78 -10.32
N ALA A 211 -33.68 24.51 -10.06
CA ALA A 211 -33.57 25.93 -10.35
C ALA A 211 -33.70 26.22 -11.85
N TYR A 212 -33.01 25.40 -12.67
CA TYR A 212 -33.07 25.52 -14.12
C TYR A 212 -34.50 25.30 -14.66
N HIS A 213 -35.13 24.21 -14.30
CA HIS A 213 -36.49 23.89 -14.77
C HIS A 213 -37.52 24.90 -14.29
N THR A 214 -37.40 25.41 -13.08
CA THR A 214 -38.27 26.48 -12.58
C THR A 214 -38.16 27.74 -13.44
N ALA A 215 -36.91 28.15 -13.74
CA ALA A 215 -36.66 29.34 -14.56
C ALA A 215 -37.16 29.16 -16.00
N VAL A 216 -36.91 28.01 -16.61
CA VAL A 216 -37.33 27.67 -17.97
C VAL A 216 -38.86 27.61 -18.06
N ASP A 217 -39.53 26.97 -17.12
CA ASP A 217 -41.00 26.84 -17.12
C ASP A 217 -41.68 28.20 -17.02
N LYS A 218 -41.20 29.11 -16.17
CA LYS A 218 -41.69 30.48 -16.08
C LYS A 218 -41.55 31.25 -17.39
N LEU A 219 -40.40 31.10 -18.06
CA LEU A 219 -40.16 31.76 -19.35
C LEU A 219 -41.06 31.17 -20.44
N PHE A 220 -41.30 29.88 -20.47
CA PHE A 220 -42.18 29.23 -21.43
C PHE A 220 -43.62 29.68 -21.28
N GLU A 221 -44.11 29.80 -20.06
CA GLU A 221 -45.45 30.34 -19.80
C GLU A 221 -45.58 31.78 -20.27
N ARG A 222 -44.62 32.64 -19.94
CA ARG A 222 -44.64 34.05 -20.32
C ARG A 222 -44.54 34.26 -21.82
N LEU A 223 -43.66 33.50 -22.48
CA LEU A 223 -43.37 33.60 -23.91
C LEU A 223 -44.35 32.80 -24.77
N ASN A 224 -45.26 32.07 -24.12
CA ASN A 224 -46.24 31.21 -24.77
C ASN A 224 -45.62 30.20 -25.72
N LEU A 225 -44.49 29.63 -25.33
CA LEU A 225 -43.77 28.61 -26.09
C LEU A 225 -44.47 27.25 -26.01
N SER A 226 -44.36 26.45 -27.09
CA SER A 226 -45.02 25.16 -27.17
C SER A 226 -44.43 24.11 -26.24
N ALA A 227 -45.24 23.12 -25.85
CA ALA A 227 -44.81 22.00 -25.03
C ALA A 227 -43.74 21.12 -25.74
N SER A 228 -43.70 21.13 -27.07
CA SER A 228 -42.67 20.42 -27.84
C SER A 228 -41.28 21.07 -27.71
N GLU A 229 -41.23 22.39 -27.53
CA GLU A 229 -39.97 23.11 -27.27
C GLU A 229 -39.42 22.83 -25.88
N LYS A 230 -40.28 22.57 -24.87
CA LYS A 230 -39.87 22.15 -23.51
C LYS A 230 -39.18 20.79 -23.50
N LYS A 231 -39.52 19.90 -24.43
CA LYS A 231 -38.94 18.55 -24.52
C LYS A 231 -37.53 18.49 -25.12
N LEU A 232 -37.02 19.62 -25.61
CA LEU A 232 -35.62 19.72 -26.09
C LEU A 232 -34.60 19.77 -24.93
N ASN A 233 -35.04 19.59 -23.70
CA ASN A 233 -34.22 19.48 -22.49
C ASN A 233 -34.10 18.01 -22.04
#